data_9893952a9ef213a26c3191d21974a5bf
#
_entry.id   9893952a9ef213a26c3191d21974a5bf
#
_cell.length_a   1.000
_cell.length_b   1.000
_cell.length_c   1.000
_cell.angle_alpha   90.00
_cell.angle_beta   90.00
_cell.angle_gamma   90.00
#
_symmetry.space_group_name_H-M   'P 1'
#
loop_
_entity.id
_entity.type
_entity.pdbx_description
1 polymer ?
#
loop_
_entity_poly.entity_id
_entity_poly.type
_entity_poly.pdbx_seq_one_letter_code
_entity_poly.pdbx_strand_id
1 'polypeptide(L)'
;MRKLLLLSSIAILLSSCAQNKGESVNANLDIVPVPQEVVVCLNEDAFLLNDKTTIVYDNEENRFNAEFLQSYLKNIFKKNLKLSSTSASNSINLNIVDASRCEELNLANDNEAYLLSVSLDKIDIYAIDAAGIFYGIQTLIQMMPNDIYSENAKKVAEVDIPCLNINDNPRFKYRGLMLDCSRTFFDVDYIKHLLNGLAHYKINNFHWHLTDDQGWRIEIKQYPKLTELGAWRGADELLM
;
A
#
# COMPACT_ATOMS: atom_id res chain seq x y z
N MET A 1 3.69 -51.34 -63.93
CA MET A 1 4.14 -49.94 -63.71
C MET A 1 3.36 -49.36 -62.54
N ARG A 2 3.96 -49.38 -61.37
CA ARG A 2 3.37 -48.84 -60.12
C ARG A 2 3.84 -47.40 -59.94
N LYS A 3 2.95 -46.42 -59.90
CA LYS A 3 3.23 -45.03 -59.60
C LYS A 3 3.28 -44.88 -58.05
N LEU A 4 4.45 -44.50 -57.56
CA LEU A 4 4.66 -44.12 -56.16
C LEU A 4 4.19 -42.65 -55.98
N LEU A 5 3.18 -42.43 -55.16
CA LEU A 5 2.76 -41.12 -54.70
C LEU A 5 3.54 -40.78 -53.45
N LEU A 6 4.44 -39.79 -53.55
CA LEU A 6 5.09 -39.16 -52.39
C LEU A 6 4.13 -38.13 -51.76
N LEU A 7 3.63 -38.41 -50.57
CA LEU A 7 2.96 -37.45 -49.69
C LEU A 7 4.02 -36.71 -48.88
N SER A 8 4.28 -35.47 -49.23
CA SER A 8 5.10 -34.57 -48.42
C SER A 8 4.25 -34.00 -47.27
N SER A 9 4.51 -34.49 -46.07
CA SER A 9 3.92 -33.93 -44.83
C SER A 9 4.63 -32.63 -44.45
N ILE A 10 3.97 -31.50 -44.65
CA ILE A 10 4.42 -30.21 -44.14
C ILE A 10 4.04 -30.18 -42.63
N ALA A 11 5.02 -30.40 -41.77
CA ALA A 11 4.89 -30.15 -40.32
C ALA A 11 4.93 -28.64 -40.08
N ILE A 12 3.77 -28.05 -39.84
CA ILE A 12 3.68 -26.66 -39.34
C ILE A 12 4.07 -26.68 -37.86
N LEU A 13 5.29 -26.27 -37.57
CA LEU A 13 5.74 -25.96 -36.22
C LEU A 13 5.01 -24.69 -35.74
N LEU A 14 3.87 -24.86 -35.09
CA LEU A 14 3.27 -23.83 -34.29
C LEU A 14 4.18 -23.59 -33.06
N SER A 15 5.11 -22.65 -33.18
CA SER A 15 5.87 -22.11 -32.07
C SER A 15 4.89 -21.33 -31.21
N SER A 16 4.28 -22.02 -30.25
CA SER A 16 3.52 -21.39 -29.17
C SER A 16 4.51 -20.59 -28.33
N CYS A 17 4.55 -19.27 -28.48
CA CYS A 17 5.10 -18.39 -27.47
C CYS A 17 4.26 -18.59 -26.22
N ALA A 18 4.69 -19.50 -25.34
CA ALA A 18 4.21 -19.54 -23.98
C ALA A 18 4.71 -18.24 -23.30
N GLN A 19 3.87 -17.20 -23.35
CA GLN A 19 4.02 -16.09 -22.43
C GLN A 19 3.96 -16.72 -21.03
N ASN A 20 5.03 -16.58 -20.25
CA ASN A 20 5.00 -16.86 -18.82
C ASN A 20 3.89 -15.99 -18.20
N LYS A 21 2.68 -16.52 -18.13
CA LYS A 21 1.63 -15.98 -17.27
C LYS A 21 2.15 -16.22 -15.85
N GLY A 22 2.44 -15.14 -15.12
CA GLY A 22 2.75 -15.24 -13.70
C GLY A 22 1.60 -15.96 -12.97
N GLU A 23 1.89 -16.45 -11.77
CA GLU A 23 0.89 -17.13 -10.95
C GLU A 23 -0.15 -16.14 -10.44
N SER A 24 -1.43 -16.56 -10.34
CA SER A 24 -2.47 -15.89 -9.57
C SER A 24 -2.28 -16.23 -8.09
N VAL A 25 -2.50 -15.26 -7.22
CA VAL A 25 -2.33 -15.41 -5.76
C VAL A 25 -3.56 -14.84 -5.07
N ASN A 26 -4.05 -15.54 -4.05
CA ASN A 26 -5.19 -15.08 -3.24
C ASN A 26 -4.75 -13.96 -2.28
N ALA A 27 -5.69 -13.03 -2.01
CA ALA A 27 -5.51 -11.98 -1.01
C ALA A 27 -5.43 -12.56 0.41
N ASN A 28 -4.67 -11.87 1.27
CA ASN A 28 -4.62 -12.14 2.71
C ASN A 28 -5.67 -11.27 3.44
N LEU A 29 -6.43 -11.85 4.35
CA LEU A 29 -7.41 -11.13 5.17
C LEU A 29 -6.97 -10.97 6.64
N ASP A 30 -5.73 -11.33 6.97
CA ASP A 30 -5.16 -11.12 8.31
C ASP A 30 -4.70 -9.67 8.47
N ILE A 31 -5.65 -8.75 8.57
CA ILE A 31 -5.43 -7.30 8.62
C ILE A 31 -5.13 -6.85 10.05
N VAL A 32 -4.10 -6.01 10.24
CA VAL A 32 -3.69 -5.46 11.54
C VAL A 32 -3.54 -3.93 11.45
N PRO A 33 -4.20 -3.15 12.32
CA PRO A 33 -5.23 -3.52 13.31
C PRO A 33 -6.44 -4.18 12.66
N VAL A 34 -7.10 -5.07 13.41
CA VAL A 34 -8.34 -5.71 12.93
C VAL A 34 -9.39 -4.62 12.68
N PRO A 35 -9.95 -4.53 11.45
CA PRO A 35 -11.01 -3.57 11.14
C PRO A 35 -12.25 -3.79 12.01
N GLN A 36 -13.06 -2.73 12.19
CA GLN A 36 -14.27 -2.84 13.01
C GLN A 36 -15.31 -3.78 12.42
N GLU A 37 -15.44 -3.78 11.10
CA GLU A 37 -16.37 -4.66 10.40
C GLU A 37 -15.76 -5.17 9.09
N VAL A 38 -15.87 -6.48 8.87
CA VAL A 38 -15.49 -7.15 7.62
C VAL A 38 -16.64 -8.07 7.21
N VAL A 39 -17.25 -7.78 6.07
CA VAL A 39 -18.34 -8.57 5.49
C VAL A 39 -17.88 -9.14 4.16
N VAL A 40 -17.64 -10.44 4.12
CA VAL A 40 -17.27 -11.15 2.88
C VAL A 40 -18.55 -11.61 2.19
N CYS A 41 -18.65 -11.40 0.88
CA CYS A 41 -19.78 -11.87 0.09
C CYS A 41 -19.79 -13.41 0.02
N LEU A 42 -20.96 -14.03 0.10
CA LEU A 42 -21.10 -15.48 0.13
C LEU A 42 -20.77 -16.18 -1.20
N ASN A 43 -20.61 -15.41 -2.28
CA ASN A 43 -20.23 -15.93 -3.59
C ASN A 43 -18.70 -16.03 -3.67
N GLU A 44 -18.19 -17.04 -4.37
CA GLU A 44 -16.74 -17.23 -4.62
C GLU A 44 -16.15 -16.24 -5.63
N ASP A 45 -16.81 -15.10 -5.85
CA ASP A 45 -16.41 -14.09 -6.82
C ASP A 45 -15.29 -13.20 -6.25
N ALA A 46 -14.35 -12.82 -7.10
CA ALA A 46 -13.20 -11.99 -6.74
C ALA A 46 -12.92 -10.90 -7.77
N PHE A 47 -12.42 -9.76 -7.31
CA PHE A 47 -11.82 -8.74 -8.16
C PHE A 47 -10.42 -9.18 -8.58
N LEU A 48 -10.15 -9.17 -9.88
CA LEU A 48 -8.86 -9.56 -10.44
C LEU A 48 -7.96 -8.33 -10.59
N LEU A 49 -7.15 -8.06 -9.55
CA LEU A 49 -6.18 -6.98 -9.55
C LEU A 49 -4.94 -7.39 -10.36
N ASN A 50 -4.63 -6.65 -11.42
CA ASN A 50 -3.53 -6.96 -12.31
C ASN A 50 -2.89 -5.70 -12.93
N ASP A 51 -1.93 -5.87 -13.85
CA ASP A 51 -1.18 -4.78 -14.47
C ASP A 51 -1.98 -3.91 -15.46
N LYS A 52 -3.28 -4.21 -15.67
CA LYS A 52 -4.22 -3.41 -16.47
C LYS A 52 -5.19 -2.62 -15.60
N THR A 53 -5.22 -2.87 -14.30
CA THR A 53 -6.06 -2.13 -13.35
C THR A 53 -5.72 -0.65 -13.38
N THR A 54 -6.73 0.20 -13.39
CA THR A 54 -6.58 1.66 -13.37
C THR A 54 -6.84 2.19 -11.97
N ILE A 55 -5.97 3.06 -11.46
CA ILE A 55 -6.23 3.80 -10.21
C ILE A 55 -6.93 5.10 -10.59
N VAL A 56 -8.11 5.32 -10.05
CA VAL A 56 -8.94 6.49 -10.30
C VAL A 56 -9.00 7.34 -9.03
N TYR A 57 -8.80 8.65 -9.16
CA TYR A 57 -8.93 9.61 -8.06
C TYR A 57 -9.86 10.76 -8.47
N ASP A 58 -10.67 11.21 -7.55
CA ASP A 58 -11.76 12.16 -7.80
C ASP A 58 -11.30 13.64 -7.78
N ASN A 59 -10.20 13.94 -7.09
CA ASN A 59 -9.67 15.30 -6.93
C ASN A 59 -8.16 15.32 -6.68
N GLU A 60 -7.55 16.51 -6.73
CA GLU A 60 -6.09 16.70 -6.54
C GLU A 60 -5.63 16.35 -5.10
N GLU A 61 -6.49 16.42 -4.10
CA GLU A 61 -6.16 16.00 -2.73
C GLU A 61 -5.86 14.49 -2.68
N ASN A 62 -6.60 13.69 -3.45
CA ASN A 62 -6.39 12.26 -3.57
C ASN A 62 -5.25 11.85 -4.51
N ARG A 63 -4.67 12.79 -5.25
CA ARG A 63 -3.58 12.48 -6.19
C ARG A 63 -2.38 11.87 -5.50
N PHE A 64 -1.97 12.41 -4.35
CA PHE A 64 -0.88 11.84 -3.57
C PHE A 64 -1.16 10.39 -3.16
N ASN A 65 -2.38 10.10 -2.70
CA ASN A 65 -2.83 8.75 -2.35
C ASN A 65 -2.78 7.80 -3.55
N ALA A 66 -3.20 8.27 -4.73
CA ALA A 66 -3.15 7.49 -5.97
C ALA A 66 -1.71 7.19 -6.42
N GLU A 67 -0.81 8.16 -6.35
CA GLU A 67 0.62 8.00 -6.66
C GLU A 67 1.32 7.06 -5.66
N PHE A 68 0.96 7.16 -4.37
CA PHE A 68 1.45 6.25 -3.33
C PHE A 68 1.04 4.81 -3.62
N LEU A 69 -0.25 4.55 -3.87
CA LEU A 69 -0.75 3.22 -4.23
C LEU A 69 -0.09 2.69 -5.51
N GLN A 70 0.05 3.55 -6.53
CA GLN A 70 0.72 3.17 -7.78
C GLN A 70 2.16 2.71 -7.54
N SER A 71 2.91 3.43 -6.71
CA SER A 71 4.30 3.09 -6.39
C SER A 71 4.41 1.74 -5.70
N TYR A 72 3.44 1.43 -4.84
CA TYR A 72 3.35 0.17 -4.12
C TYR A 72 3.05 -0.99 -5.08
N LEU A 73 2.00 -0.87 -5.89
CA LEU A 73 1.56 -1.89 -6.85
C LEU A 73 2.59 -2.11 -7.97
N LYS A 74 3.42 -1.10 -8.29
CA LYS A 74 4.56 -1.28 -9.19
C LYS A 74 5.52 -2.37 -8.75
N ASN A 75 5.73 -2.51 -7.43
CA ASN A 75 6.62 -3.55 -6.90
C ASN A 75 6.07 -4.96 -7.13
N ILE A 76 4.74 -5.11 -7.17
CA ILE A 76 4.04 -6.37 -7.41
C ILE A 76 4.05 -6.71 -8.90
N PHE A 77 3.52 -5.81 -9.72
CA PHE A 77 3.30 -6.06 -11.14
C PHE A 77 4.52 -5.71 -12.03
N LYS A 78 5.58 -5.12 -11.43
CA LYS A 78 6.79 -4.62 -12.12
C LYS A 78 6.44 -3.62 -13.25
N LYS A 79 5.32 -2.92 -13.09
CA LYS A 79 4.78 -1.94 -14.05
C LYS A 79 3.98 -0.87 -13.31
N ASN A 80 4.05 0.38 -13.78
CA ASN A 80 3.17 1.43 -13.30
C ASN A 80 1.74 1.20 -13.82
N LEU A 81 0.77 1.13 -12.91
CA LEU A 81 -0.65 1.14 -13.28
C LEU A 81 -1.02 2.53 -13.81
N LYS A 82 -2.08 2.59 -14.62
CA LYS A 82 -2.58 3.87 -15.13
C LYS A 82 -3.24 4.66 -14.01
N LEU A 83 -2.92 5.97 -13.90
CA LEU A 83 -3.67 6.93 -13.11
C LEU A 83 -4.69 7.65 -14.00
N SER A 84 -5.88 7.92 -13.48
CA SER A 84 -6.97 8.56 -14.21
C SER A 84 -7.83 9.39 -13.24
N SER A 85 -8.40 10.47 -13.76
CA SER A 85 -9.47 11.22 -13.08
C SER A 85 -10.86 10.88 -13.62
N THR A 86 -10.96 9.91 -14.52
CA THR A 86 -12.21 9.45 -15.10
C THR A 86 -12.44 7.97 -14.82
N SER A 87 -13.72 7.60 -14.63
CA SER A 87 -14.13 6.22 -14.38
C SER A 87 -13.54 5.24 -15.41
N ALA A 88 -13.20 4.05 -14.95
CA ALA A 88 -12.70 2.95 -15.77
C ALA A 88 -13.31 1.62 -15.30
N SER A 89 -13.38 0.65 -16.20
CA SER A 89 -13.59 -0.75 -15.83
C SER A 89 -12.30 -1.32 -15.26
N ASN A 90 -12.37 -2.29 -14.36
CA ASN A 90 -11.23 -2.85 -13.63
C ASN A 90 -10.40 -1.73 -12.99
N SER A 91 -10.96 -1.12 -11.94
CA SER A 91 -10.36 0.06 -11.31
C SER A 91 -10.35 -0.01 -9.79
N ILE A 92 -9.41 0.73 -9.21
CA ILE A 92 -9.41 1.10 -7.80
C ILE A 92 -9.75 2.59 -7.76
N ASN A 93 -10.86 2.95 -7.13
CA ASN A 93 -11.36 4.31 -7.08
C ASN A 93 -11.17 4.88 -5.68
N LEU A 94 -10.59 6.06 -5.60
CA LEU A 94 -10.36 6.81 -4.37
C LEU A 94 -11.34 7.97 -4.33
N ASN A 95 -12.29 7.96 -3.39
CA ASN A 95 -13.44 8.85 -3.37
C ASN A 95 -13.54 9.60 -2.04
N ILE A 96 -13.24 10.90 -2.01
CA ILE A 96 -13.58 11.75 -0.86
C ILE A 96 -15.06 12.12 -0.98
N VAL A 97 -15.81 11.87 0.10
CA VAL A 97 -17.25 12.03 0.13
C VAL A 97 -17.70 12.98 1.23
N ASP A 98 -18.85 13.60 1.04
CA ASP A 98 -19.47 14.45 2.06
C ASP A 98 -20.29 13.67 3.10
N ALA A 99 -20.76 14.35 4.13
CA ALA A 99 -21.54 13.74 5.22
C ALA A 99 -22.82 13.04 4.74
N SER A 100 -23.47 13.58 3.71
CA SER A 100 -24.69 12.97 3.14
C SER A 100 -24.39 11.63 2.51
N ARG A 101 -23.28 11.56 1.77
CA ARG A 101 -22.84 10.32 1.14
C ARG A 101 -22.33 9.30 2.15
N CYS A 102 -21.71 9.75 3.26
CA CYS A 102 -21.35 8.86 4.37
C CYS A 102 -22.57 8.16 4.96
N GLU A 103 -23.67 8.90 5.18
CA GLU A 103 -24.91 8.32 5.69
C GLU A 103 -25.48 7.25 4.74
N GLU A 104 -25.53 7.52 3.43
CA GLU A 104 -25.98 6.55 2.42
C GLU A 104 -25.11 5.28 2.39
N LEU A 105 -23.79 5.42 2.61
CA LEU A 105 -22.83 4.33 2.59
C LEU A 105 -22.68 3.60 3.94
N ASN A 106 -23.40 4.07 4.98
CA ASN A 106 -23.20 3.60 6.36
C ASN A 106 -21.73 3.72 6.82
N LEU A 107 -21.05 4.75 6.34
CA LEU A 107 -19.66 5.09 6.70
C LEU A 107 -19.69 6.05 7.88
N ALA A 108 -18.86 5.83 8.89
CA ALA A 108 -18.73 6.78 10.00
C ALA A 108 -18.29 8.15 9.48
N ASN A 109 -19.04 9.19 9.84
CA ASN A 109 -18.69 10.58 9.52
C ASN A 109 -17.66 11.10 10.54
N ASP A 110 -16.51 10.46 10.58
CA ASP A 110 -15.40 10.74 11.49
C ASP A 110 -14.08 10.78 10.69
N ASN A 111 -13.14 11.58 11.15
CA ASN A 111 -11.83 11.66 10.50
C ASN A 111 -11.15 10.29 10.50
N GLU A 112 -10.42 10.03 9.42
CA GLU A 112 -9.68 8.78 9.21
C GLU A 112 -10.57 7.52 9.04
N ALA A 113 -11.91 7.67 9.09
CA ALA A 113 -12.83 6.58 8.76
C ALA A 113 -12.81 6.26 7.27
N TYR A 114 -12.96 5.00 6.92
CA TYR A 114 -13.05 4.58 5.52
C TYR A 114 -13.95 3.37 5.33
N LEU A 115 -14.54 3.26 4.14
CA LEU A 115 -15.19 2.07 3.61
C LEU A 115 -14.38 1.59 2.40
N LEU A 116 -13.87 0.36 2.47
CA LEU A 116 -13.29 -0.34 1.33
C LEU A 116 -14.31 -1.36 0.84
N SER A 117 -14.79 -1.18 -0.39
CA SER A 117 -15.79 -2.03 -1.03
C SER A 117 -15.21 -2.70 -2.26
N VAL A 118 -15.23 -4.02 -2.30
CA VAL A 118 -14.72 -4.82 -3.42
C VAL A 118 -15.88 -5.50 -4.11
N SER A 119 -16.04 -5.22 -5.40
CA SER A 119 -16.95 -5.89 -6.32
C SER A 119 -16.17 -6.55 -7.46
N LEU A 120 -16.83 -7.28 -8.35
CA LEU A 120 -16.18 -7.93 -9.50
C LEU A 120 -15.45 -6.96 -10.43
N ASP A 121 -15.98 -5.75 -10.59
CA ASP A 121 -15.52 -4.80 -11.61
C ASP A 121 -14.59 -3.72 -11.03
N LYS A 122 -14.64 -3.50 -9.72
CA LYS A 122 -13.91 -2.39 -9.08
C LYS A 122 -13.72 -2.57 -7.59
N ILE A 123 -12.71 -1.86 -7.09
CA ILE A 123 -12.51 -1.58 -5.67
C ILE A 123 -12.80 -0.09 -5.46
N ASP A 124 -13.71 0.24 -4.56
CA ASP A 124 -13.97 1.61 -4.14
C ASP A 124 -13.47 1.82 -2.71
N ILE A 125 -12.71 2.89 -2.50
CA ILE A 125 -12.33 3.37 -1.17
C ILE A 125 -13.03 4.71 -0.97
N TYR A 126 -13.91 4.80 0.03
CA TYR A 126 -14.64 6.00 0.41
C TYR A 126 -14.16 6.49 1.77
N ALA A 127 -13.96 7.79 1.91
CA ALA A 127 -13.65 8.45 3.19
C ALA A 127 -14.07 9.92 3.14
N ILE A 128 -14.15 10.58 4.31
CA ILE A 128 -14.43 12.02 4.37
C ILE A 128 -13.18 12.88 4.17
N ASP A 129 -12.00 12.30 4.30
CA ASP A 129 -10.71 12.98 4.20
C ASP A 129 -9.63 12.11 3.53
N ALA A 130 -8.55 12.75 3.13
CA ALA A 130 -7.41 12.07 2.50
C ALA A 130 -6.72 11.05 3.44
N ALA A 131 -6.79 11.24 4.75
CA ALA A 131 -6.22 10.31 5.72
C ALA A 131 -7.01 9.00 5.77
N GLY A 132 -8.35 9.05 5.73
CA GLY A 132 -9.19 7.87 5.63
C GLY A 132 -8.93 7.09 4.33
N ILE A 133 -8.79 7.78 3.18
CA ILE A 133 -8.37 7.15 1.92
C ILE A 133 -7.02 6.45 2.09
N PHE A 134 -6.04 7.11 2.72
CA PHE A 134 -4.73 6.53 2.97
C PHE A 134 -4.82 5.24 3.82
N TYR A 135 -5.64 5.22 4.87
CA TYR A 135 -5.81 4.01 5.69
C TYR A 135 -6.59 2.90 5.00
N GLY A 136 -7.54 3.24 4.13
CA GLY A 136 -8.17 2.27 3.23
C GLY A 136 -7.16 1.64 2.27
N ILE A 137 -6.22 2.44 1.74
CA ILE A 137 -5.10 1.95 0.92
C ILE A 137 -4.17 1.05 1.75
N GLN A 138 -3.84 1.40 3.00
CA GLN A 138 -3.01 0.53 3.85
C GLN A 138 -3.68 -0.83 4.09
N THR A 139 -5.00 -0.84 4.28
CA THR A 139 -5.77 -2.09 4.38
C THR A 139 -5.69 -2.90 3.08
N LEU A 140 -5.89 -2.28 1.93
CA LEU A 140 -5.74 -2.94 0.64
C LEU A 140 -4.32 -3.50 0.44
N ILE A 141 -3.28 -2.76 0.85
CA ILE A 141 -1.88 -3.21 0.79
C ILE A 141 -1.65 -4.44 1.67
N GLN A 142 -2.23 -4.49 2.88
CA GLN A 142 -2.11 -5.66 3.76
C GLN A 142 -2.81 -6.91 3.20
N MET A 143 -3.79 -6.72 2.32
CA MET A 143 -4.42 -7.83 1.60
C MET A 143 -3.54 -8.42 0.49
N MET A 144 -2.45 -7.74 0.11
CA MET A 144 -1.53 -8.25 -0.91
C MET A 144 -0.70 -9.43 -0.38
N PRO A 145 -0.19 -10.30 -1.27
CA PRO A 145 0.69 -11.40 -0.88
C PRO A 145 1.93 -10.91 -0.12
N ASN A 146 2.33 -11.61 0.94
CA ASN A 146 3.49 -11.23 1.77
C ASN A 146 4.81 -11.17 0.99
N ASP A 147 4.93 -11.93 -0.09
CA ASP A 147 6.13 -11.99 -0.93
C ASP A 147 6.48 -10.65 -1.61
N ILE A 148 5.50 -9.72 -1.69
CA ILE A 148 5.72 -8.41 -2.31
C ILE A 148 6.76 -7.54 -1.58
N TYR A 149 6.98 -7.81 -0.29
CA TYR A 149 7.97 -7.10 0.52
C TYR A 149 9.40 -7.62 0.31
N SER A 150 9.56 -8.74 -0.40
CA SER A 150 10.88 -9.29 -0.71
C SER A 150 11.52 -8.56 -1.89
N GLU A 151 12.80 -8.20 -1.78
CA GLU A 151 13.59 -7.64 -2.89
C GLU A 151 13.61 -8.56 -4.11
N ASN A 152 13.50 -9.87 -3.88
CA ASN A 152 13.49 -10.91 -4.91
C ASN A 152 12.06 -11.36 -5.26
N ALA A 153 11.02 -10.59 -4.91
CA ALA A 153 9.66 -10.94 -5.23
C ALA A 153 9.48 -11.21 -6.72
N LYS A 154 8.94 -12.37 -7.05
CA LYS A 154 8.57 -12.71 -8.43
C LYS A 154 7.45 -11.79 -8.88
N LYS A 155 7.41 -11.48 -10.19
CA LYS A 155 6.28 -10.78 -10.78
C LYS A 155 5.02 -11.64 -10.58
N VAL A 156 4.03 -11.08 -9.90
CA VAL A 156 2.67 -11.64 -9.82
C VAL A 156 1.90 -11.20 -11.06
N ALA A 157 1.13 -12.08 -11.66
CA ALA A 157 0.29 -11.73 -12.79
C ALA A 157 -0.99 -11.07 -12.33
N GLU A 158 -1.57 -11.59 -11.25
CA GLU A 158 -2.89 -11.25 -10.77
C GLU A 158 -3.02 -11.57 -9.29
N VAL A 159 -3.78 -10.75 -8.57
CA VAL A 159 -4.17 -10.97 -7.17
C VAL A 159 -5.69 -11.07 -7.12
N ASP A 160 -6.20 -12.18 -6.62
CA ASP A 160 -7.62 -12.44 -6.46
C ASP A 160 -8.09 -11.87 -5.12
N ILE A 161 -8.81 -10.74 -5.16
CA ILE A 161 -9.34 -10.07 -3.96
C ILE A 161 -10.82 -10.42 -3.85
N PRO A 162 -11.26 -11.15 -2.79
CA PRO A 162 -12.64 -11.57 -2.65
C PRO A 162 -13.58 -10.35 -2.57
N CYS A 163 -14.80 -10.50 -3.09
CA CYS A 163 -15.82 -9.49 -2.93
C CYS A 163 -16.15 -9.33 -1.44
N LEU A 164 -15.96 -8.12 -0.91
CA LEU A 164 -16.15 -7.82 0.51
C LEU A 164 -16.38 -6.32 0.74
N ASN A 165 -16.86 -6.01 1.93
CA ASN A 165 -16.88 -4.66 2.48
C ASN A 165 -16.10 -4.64 3.79
N ILE A 166 -15.20 -3.66 3.94
CA ILE A 166 -14.49 -3.37 5.18
C ILE A 166 -14.86 -1.96 5.60
N ASN A 167 -15.56 -1.83 6.74
CA ASN A 167 -15.88 -0.55 7.35
C ASN A 167 -15.02 -0.40 8.59
N ASP A 168 -14.22 0.65 8.65
CA ASP A 168 -13.26 0.86 9.72
C ASP A 168 -13.11 2.33 10.06
N ASN A 169 -12.97 2.61 11.34
CA ASN A 169 -12.60 3.93 11.85
C ASN A 169 -11.74 3.78 13.12
N PRO A 170 -10.87 4.74 13.40
CA PRO A 170 -9.95 4.60 14.52
C PRO A 170 -10.68 4.63 15.88
N ARG A 171 -10.41 3.62 16.71
CA ARG A 171 -10.91 3.61 18.10
C ARG A 171 -10.28 4.72 18.94
N PHE A 172 -9.03 5.10 18.64
CA PHE A 172 -8.29 6.17 19.32
C PHE A 172 -7.80 7.20 18.31
N LYS A 173 -8.09 8.47 18.55
CA LYS A 173 -7.63 9.59 17.70
C LYS A 173 -6.11 9.75 17.72
N TYR A 174 -5.46 9.49 18.85
CA TYR A 174 -4.00 9.50 18.99
C TYR A 174 -3.46 8.07 18.97
N ARG A 175 -2.66 7.75 17.98
CA ARG A 175 -1.94 6.48 17.83
C ARG A 175 -0.49 6.82 17.53
N GLY A 176 0.35 6.78 18.55
CA GLY A 176 1.70 7.33 18.47
C GLY A 176 2.80 6.35 18.87
N LEU A 177 3.97 6.58 18.29
CA LEU A 177 5.23 5.95 18.69
C LEU A 177 6.28 7.05 18.91
N MET A 178 7.08 6.90 19.95
CA MET A 178 8.24 7.74 20.20
C MET A 178 9.52 6.99 19.89
N LEU A 179 10.46 7.64 19.19
CA LEU A 179 11.80 7.14 18.96
C LEU A 179 12.82 8.13 19.55
N ASP A 180 13.66 7.63 20.45
CA ASP A 180 14.74 8.40 21.03
C ASP A 180 16.02 8.27 20.21
N CYS A 181 16.32 9.29 19.41
CA CYS A 181 17.54 9.42 18.63
C CYS A 181 18.65 10.17 19.38
N SER A 182 18.36 10.75 20.54
CA SER A 182 19.35 11.42 21.36
C SER A 182 20.28 10.40 22.03
N ARG A 183 19.71 9.39 22.71
CA ARG A 183 20.50 8.35 23.38
C ARG A 183 21.09 7.35 22.42
N THR A 184 20.38 7.02 21.33
CA THR A 184 20.86 6.11 20.29
C THR A 184 20.60 6.72 18.93
N PHE A 185 21.68 6.94 18.16
CA PHE A 185 21.55 7.49 16.80
C PHE A 185 20.98 6.45 15.85
N PHE A 186 20.01 6.87 15.06
CA PHE A 186 19.46 6.12 13.92
C PHE A 186 19.63 6.95 12.67
N ASP A 187 20.06 6.31 11.58
CA ASP A 187 20.22 6.98 10.30
C ASP A 187 18.86 7.26 9.60
N VAL A 188 18.91 8.05 8.55
CA VAL A 188 17.72 8.48 7.81
C VAL A 188 16.98 7.30 7.17
N ASP A 189 17.69 6.28 6.72
CA ASP A 189 17.06 5.14 6.04
C ASP A 189 16.33 4.25 7.04
N TYR A 190 16.88 4.06 8.23
CA TYR A 190 16.16 3.42 9.33
C TYR A 190 14.87 4.17 9.68
N ILE A 191 14.93 5.51 9.80
CA ILE A 191 13.75 6.33 10.12
C ILE A 191 12.67 6.21 9.04
N LYS A 192 13.06 6.25 7.75
CA LYS A 192 12.11 6.05 6.64
C LYS A 192 11.46 4.66 6.69
N HIS A 193 12.26 3.62 6.97
CA HIS A 193 11.73 2.27 7.11
C HIS A 193 10.75 2.17 8.28
N LEU A 194 11.08 2.76 9.44
CA LEU A 194 10.19 2.83 10.59
C LEU A 194 8.87 3.55 10.25
N LEU A 195 8.94 4.72 9.60
CA LEU A 195 7.75 5.48 9.20
C LEU A 195 6.84 4.69 8.25
N ASN A 196 7.40 3.93 7.31
CA ASN A 196 6.62 3.03 6.45
C ASN A 196 5.90 1.95 7.26
N GLY A 197 6.57 1.36 8.25
CA GLY A 197 5.95 0.40 9.17
C GLY A 197 4.84 1.02 10.02
N LEU A 198 5.06 2.23 10.56
CA LEU A 198 4.05 2.96 11.32
C LEU A 198 2.81 3.27 10.47
N ALA A 199 3.01 3.72 9.24
CA ALA A 199 1.93 3.98 8.29
C ALA A 199 1.15 2.71 7.96
N HIS A 200 1.84 1.58 7.76
CA HIS A 200 1.24 0.28 7.49
C HIS A 200 0.29 -0.18 8.59
N TYR A 201 0.64 0.10 9.85
CA TYR A 201 -0.18 -0.19 11.04
C TYR A 201 -1.07 0.99 11.48
N LYS A 202 -1.28 1.97 10.61
CA LYS A 202 -2.19 3.12 10.82
C LYS A 202 -1.83 3.98 12.05
N ILE A 203 -0.55 4.05 12.42
CA ILE A 203 -0.05 4.98 13.43
C ILE A 203 0.00 6.38 12.81
N ASN A 204 -0.57 7.38 13.49
CA ASN A 204 -0.72 8.74 12.94
C ASN A 204 0.15 9.81 13.62
N ASN A 205 0.85 9.45 14.70
CA ASN A 205 1.74 10.37 15.40
C ASN A 205 3.12 9.75 15.59
N PHE A 206 4.14 10.44 15.12
CA PHE A 206 5.53 10.07 15.35
C PHE A 206 6.20 11.13 16.22
N HIS A 207 6.52 10.77 17.48
CA HIS A 207 7.29 11.61 18.37
C HIS A 207 8.78 11.34 18.13
N TRP A 208 9.43 12.18 17.38
CA TRP A 208 10.86 12.06 17.08
C TRP A 208 11.66 12.85 18.13
N HIS A 209 12.20 12.15 19.13
CA HIS A 209 13.02 12.74 20.18
C HIS A 209 14.46 12.88 19.71
N LEU A 210 14.81 14.08 19.26
CA LEU A 210 16.08 14.38 18.57
C LEU A 210 17.15 15.03 19.46
N THR A 211 16.74 15.60 20.60
CA THR A 211 17.63 16.45 21.37
C THR A 211 17.49 16.19 22.86
N ASP A 212 18.61 15.88 23.50
CA ASP A 212 18.74 15.76 24.95
C ASP A 212 20.21 15.99 25.33
N ASP A 213 20.56 15.88 26.62
CA ASP A 213 21.93 16.05 27.14
C ASP A 213 22.93 15.05 26.56
N GLN A 214 22.49 13.82 26.24
CA GLN A 214 23.35 12.78 25.66
C GLN A 214 23.63 12.94 24.16
N GLY A 215 22.88 13.78 23.45
CA GLY A 215 23.13 14.01 22.04
C GLY A 215 22.14 14.97 21.40
N TRP A 216 22.66 15.86 20.57
CA TRP A 216 21.89 16.85 19.84
C TRP A 216 21.90 16.52 18.34
N ARG A 217 20.71 16.23 17.74
CA ARG A 217 20.58 15.74 16.36
C ARG A 217 19.93 16.74 15.40
N ILE A 218 19.56 17.93 15.87
CA ILE A 218 18.97 18.99 15.05
C ILE A 218 20.03 20.04 14.75
N GLU A 219 20.34 20.26 13.47
CA GLU A 219 21.21 21.35 13.04
C GLU A 219 20.52 22.70 13.29
N ILE A 220 21.19 23.56 14.05
CA ILE A 220 20.81 24.97 14.20
C ILE A 220 21.97 25.81 13.68
N LYS A 221 21.81 26.42 12.51
CA LYS A 221 22.89 27.15 11.81
C LYS A 221 23.54 28.25 12.62
N GLN A 222 22.77 28.89 13.54
CA GLN A 222 23.27 29.92 14.45
C GLN A 222 24.10 29.35 15.62
N TYR A 223 23.97 28.04 15.90
CA TYR A 223 24.66 27.33 16.96
C TYR A 223 25.32 26.04 16.47
N PRO A 224 26.32 26.12 15.57
CA PRO A 224 26.86 24.94 14.88
C PRO A 224 27.50 23.93 15.84
N LYS A 225 28.04 24.40 16.98
CA LYS A 225 28.64 23.52 18.00
C LYS A 225 27.66 22.50 18.60
N LEU A 226 26.33 22.74 18.51
CA LEU A 226 25.33 21.76 18.96
C LEU A 226 25.41 20.45 18.17
N THR A 227 25.73 20.51 16.89
CA THR A 227 25.88 19.30 16.05
C THR A 227 27.34 18.93 15.80
N GLU A 228 28.27 19.90 15.77
CA GLU A 228 29.70 19.61 15.60
C GLU A 228 30.30 18.89 16.83
N LEU A 229 29.89 19.27 18.04
CA LEU A 229 30.38 18.71 19.30
C LEU A 229 29.28 17.94 20.04
N GLY A 230 28.12 18.54 20.22
CA GLY A 230 27.03 17.98 21.03
C GLY A 230 26.32 16.75 20.40
N ALA A 231 26.58 16.44 19.12
CA ALA A 231 26.08 15.23 18.48
C ALA A 231 26.94 13.98 18.74
N TRP A 232 28.09 14.13 19.36
CA TRP A 232 29.06 13.04 19.54
C TRP A 232 29.26 12.72 21.01
N ARG A 233 29.41 11.44 21.34
CA ARG A 233 29.78 10.95 22.68
C ARG A 233 31.08 10.15 22.60
N GLY A 234 31.92 10.29 23.63
CA GLY A 234 33.10 9.43 23.80
C GLY A 234 32.72 7.99 24.18
N ALA A 235 33.58 7.04 23.90
CA ALA A 235 33.37 5.64 24.26
C ALA A 235 33.19 5.44 25.77
N ASP A 236 33.79 6.29 26.59
CA ASP A 236 33.77 6.21 28.06
C ASP A 236 32.43 6.64 28.66
N GLU A 237 31.58 7.38 27.90
CA GLU A 237 30.25 7.83 28.33
C GLU A 237 29.14 6.80 28.07
N LEU A 238 29.46 5.71 27.39
CA LEU A 238 28.51 4.61 27.13
C LEU A 238 28.32 3.68 28.33
N LEU A 239 29.10 3.84 29.37
CA LEU A 239 29.11 2.97 30.57
C LEU A 239 28.46 3.62 31.80
N MET A 240 27.89 4.82 31.68
CA MET A 240 27.10 5.48 32.69
C MET A 240 25.64 5.54 32.27
#